data_5a218e57c1e5968f135358d7e8b6ca54
#
_entry.id   5a218e57c1e5968f135358d7e8b6ca54
#
_cell.length_a   1.000
_cell.length_b   1.000
_cell.length_c   1.000
_cell.angle_alpha   90.00
_cell.angle_beta   90.00
_cell.angle_gamma   90.00
#
_symmetry.space_group_name_H-M   'P 1'
#
loop_
_entity.id
_entity.type
_entity.pdbx_description
1 polymer ?
#
loop_
_entity_poly.entity_id
_entity_poly.type
_entity_poly.pdbx_seq_one_letter_code
_entity_poly.pdbx_strand_id
1 'polypeptide(L)'
;MARTATPMKQNRTRHSQAFKNEALALAERIGVSKAAEQLGLHASQLYGWRSKQQQTLSSSEREQSLADENARLKRLLAEQAEELAIGKKGRGVLCEEPQVKYAFMRTHAPAFSVKAMCRVLGVARSGFYAWCSREPSTRHQQRAELDQRVAQAYNARKGRSGAPRLCHDLWEAGLRCNRKTVAASMQRQGLRAKAAKKFKATTNSRHSLPVAENLLKQDFTASAPNQKWVGDITYLHTDEGWLYLAVIIDLYSRMVVGWAMSERMAADLACDALHMALWRRKQPKGVIVHSDRGSQYCSTAYQGLIRAHQLRCSMSAKGNCYDNACAESFFHSLKVECIHGERFMSRAQMRETVFEYIETDYNRQRRHSTLGHISPQAYEARMSA
;
A
#
# COMPACT_ATOMS: atom_id res chain seq x y z
N MET A 1 -55.10 -106.05 -5.04
CA MET A 1 -54.10 -105.26 -4.32
C MET A 1 -52.83 -105.24 -5.17
N ALA A 2 -52.58 -104.19 -5.91
CA ALA A 2 -51.39 -104.06 -6.78
C ALA A 2 -50.45 -103.06 -6.14
N ARG A 3 -49.20 -103.48 -5.79
CA ARG A 3 -48.16 -102.58 -5.29
C ARG A 3 -47.43 -101.98 -6.52
N THR A 4 -47.54 -100.65 -6.61
CA THR A 4 -46.77 -99.84 -7.58
C THR A 4 -45.33 -99.69 -7.13
N ALA A 5 -44.38 -100.09 -7.99
CA ALA A 5 -42.94 -99.89 -7.79
C ALA A 5 -42.57 -98.47 -8.04
N THR A 6 -41.82 -97.88 -7.09
CA THR A 6 -41.21 -96.50 -7.13
C THR A 6 -39.96 -96.59 -8.04
N PRO A 7 -39.74 -95.62 -8.98
CA PRO A 7 -38.51 -95.63 -9.79
C PRO A 7 -37.32 -95.09 -8.99
N MET A 8 -36.19 -95.84 -9.02
CA MET A 8 -34.90 -95.50 -8.44
C MET A 8 -34.38 -94.17 -9.01
N LYS A 9 -34.07 -93.19 -8.14
CA LYS A 9 -33.33 -91.91 -8.45
C LYS A 9 -31.90 -92.31 -8.89
N GLN A 10 -31.58 -92.16 -10.18
CA GLN A 10 -30.21 -92.22 -10.65
C GLN A 10 -29.36 -91.14 -10.01
N ASN A 11 -28.26 -91.53 -9.33
CA ASN A 11 -27.27 -90.60 -8.72
C ASN A 11 -26.59 -89.82 -9.86
N ARG A 12 -26.80 -88.50 -9.89
CA ARG A 12 -26.07 -87.57 -10.79
C ARG A 12 -24.62 -87.55 -10.37
N THR A 13 -23.73 -88.14 -11.13
CA THR A 13 -22.26 -88.00 -10.97
C THR A 13 -21.83 -86.55 -11.15
N ARG A 14 -21.18 -85.98 -10.12
CA ARG A 14 -20.62 -84.63 -10.20
C ARG A 14 -19.21 -84.73 -10.77
N HIS A 15 -18.96 -84.11 -11.92
CA HIS A 15 -17.65 -84.07 -12.57
C HIS A 15 -16.91 -82.83 -12.14
N SER A 16 -15.57 -82.89 -11.92
CA SER A 16 -14.68 -81.75 -11.54
C SER A 16 -14.61 -80.78 -12.71
N GLN A 17 -14.26 -79.50 -12.39
CA GLN A 17 -14.12 -78.47 -13.43
C GLN A 17 -12.98 -78.78 -14.41
N ALA A 18 -11.87 -79.36 -13.93
CA ALA A 18 -10.78 -79.87 -14.81
C ALA A 18 -11.27 -80.86 -15.83
N PHE A 19 -12.02 -81.92 -15.38
CA PHE A 19 -12.61 -82.94 -16.29
C PHE A 19 -13.57 -82.32 -17.31
N LYS A 20 -14.37 -81.29 -16.90
CA LYS A 20 -15.27 -80.59 -17.83
C LYS A 20 -14.52 -79.85 -18.93
N ASN A 21 -13.40 -79.21 -18.54
CA ASN A 21 -12.56 -78.42 -19.50
C ASN A 21 -11.88 -79.41 -20.50
N GLU A 22 -11.34 -80.55 -20.02
CA GLU A 22 -10.75 -81.59 -20.88
C GLU A 22 -11.79 -82.25 -21.80
N ALA A 23 -12.96 -82.49 -21.27
CA ALA A 23 -14.07 -83.05 -22.06
C ALA A 23 -14.56 -82.10 -23.16
N LEU A 24 -14.58 -80.77 -22.87
CA LEU A 24 -14.93 -79.76 -23.87
C LEU A 24 -13.82 -79.61 -24.91
N ALA A 25 -12.55 -79.61 -24.51
CA ALA A 25 -11.42 -79.58 -25.43
C ALA A 25 -11.41 -80.85 -26.35
N LEU A 26 -11.71 -82.01 -25.81
CA LEU A 26 -11.87 -83.21 -26.61
C LEU A 26 -13.06 -83.08 -27.58
N ALA A 27 -14.20 -82.55 -27.12
CA ALA A 27 -15.37 -82.28 -27.94
C ALA A 27 -15.14 -81.33 -29.12
N GLU A 28 -14.22 -80.38 -28.95
CA GLU A 28 -13.79 -79.47 -30.04
C GLU A 28 -12.92 -80.19 -31.09
N ARG A 29 -12.10 -81.11 -30.65
CA ARG A 29 -11.21 -81.89 -31.58
C ARG A 29 -11.90 -82.94 -32.39
N ILE A 30 -12.77 -83.79 -31.85
CA ILE A 30 -13.35 -84.96 -32.47
C ILE A 30 -14.87 -84.87 -32.64
N GLY A 31 -15.51 -83.81 -32.22
CA GLY A 31 -16.97 -83.59 -32.25
C GLY A 31 -17.66 -84.07 -30.98
N VAL A 32 -18.76 -83.38 -30.59
CA VAL A 32 -19.48 -83.57 -29.31
C VAL A 32 -19.99 -84.98 -29.15
N SER A 33 -20.53 -85.63 -30.21
CA SER A 33 -21.09 -87.03 -30.18
C SER A 33 -20.02 -88.07 -29.92
N LYS A 34 -18.88 -87.97 -30.59
CA LYS A 34 -17.75 -88.89 -30.43
C LYS A 34 -17.03 -88.74 -29.09
N ALA A 35 -16.90 -87.49 -28.61
CA ALA A 35 -16.32 -87.18 -27.31
C ALA A 35 -17.24 -87.74 -26.20
N ALA A 36 -18.53 -87.59 -26.31
CA ALA A 36 -19.50 -88.12 -25.36
C ALA A 36 -19.41 -89.68 -25.25
N GLU A 37 -19.29 -90.35 -26.36
CA GLU A 37 -19.17 -91.82 -26.43
C GLU A 37 -17.83 -92.27 -25.79
N GLN A 38 -16.69 -91.63 -26.10
CA GLN A 38 -15.37 -91.91 -25.48
C GLN A 38 -15.28 -91.70 -23.99
N LEU A 39 -16.00 -90.74 -23.50
CA LEU A 39 -15.97 -90.34 -22.08
C LEU A 39 -17.12 -90.96 -21.27
N GLY A 40 -17.99 -91.76 -21.91
CA GLY A 40 -19.16 -92.36 -21.25
C GLY A 40 -20.17 -91.30 -20.76
N LEU A 41 -20.25 -90.18 -21.44
CA LEU A 41 -21.12 -89.07 -21.11
C LEU A 41 -22.30 -88.93 -22.08
N HIS A 42 -23.36 -88.28 -21.63
CA HIS A 42 -24.46 -87.98 -22.53
C HIS A 42 -24.14 -86.69 -23.32
N ALA A 43 -24.35 -86.66 -24.63
CA ALA A 43 -24.04 -85.48 -25.48
C ALA A 43 -24.65 -84.14 -24.93
N SER A 44 -25.86 -84.25 -24.33
CA SER A 44 -26.55 -83.14 -23.71
C SER A 44 -25.75 -82.48 -22.52
N GLN A 45 -24.92 -83.30 -21.86
CA GLN A 45 -24.05 -82.75 -20.76
C GLN A 45 -22.93 -81.90 -21.32
N LEU A 46 -22.31 -82.29 -22.40
CA LEU A 46 -21.28 -81.56 -23.09
C LEU A 46 -21.84 -80.26 -23.71
N TYR A 47 -22.99 -80.27 -24.30
CA TYR A 47 -23.68 -79.07 -24.77
C TYR A 47 -24.00 -78.07 -23.61
N GLY A 48 -24.50 -78.66 -22.49
CA GLY A 48 -24.78 -77.84 -21.31
C GLY A 48 -23.53 -77.22 -20.69
N TRP A 49 -22.39 -77.92 -20.67
CA TRP A 49 -21.11 -77.39 -20.18
C TRP A 49 -20.54 -76.36 -21.17
N ARG A 50 -20.64 -76.58 -22.48
CA ARG A 50 -20.20 -75.58 -23.49
C ARG A 50 -21.00 -74.29 -23.40
N SER A 51 -22.32 -74.41 -23.27
CA SER A 51 -23.20 -73.23 -23.08
C SER A 51 -22.86 -72.46 -21.82
N LYS A 52 -22.59 -73.10 -20.66
CA LYS A 52 -22.19 -72.49 -19.44
C LYS A 52 -20.81 -71.81 -19.54
N GLN A 53 -19.85 -72.45 -20.21
CA GLN A 53 -18.53 -71.91 -20.45
C GLN A 53 -18.62 -70.61 -21.31
N GLN A 54 -19.41 -70.61 -22.37
CA GLN A 54 -19.66 -69.44 -23.20
C GLN A 54 -20.36 -68.31 -22.44
N GLN A 55 -21.37 -68.63 -21.60
CA GLN A 55 -22.03 -67.64 -20.74
C GLN A 55 -21.08 -67.06 -19.75
N THR A 56 -20.16 -67.82 -19.13
CA THR A 56 -19.19 -67.31 -18.15
C THR A 56 -18.16 -66.44 -18.83
N LEU A 57 -17.69 -66.80 -20.04
CA LEU A 57 -16.77 -65.92 -20.81
C LEU A 57 -17.44 -64.61 -21.24
N SER A 58 -18.66 -64.65 -21.74
CA SER A 58 -19.40 -63.46 -22.16
C SER A 58 -19.79 -62.52 -20.98
N SER A 59 -20.10 -63.13 -19.81
CA SER A 59 -20.35 -62.33 -18.60
C SER A 59 -19.07 -61.65 -18.09
N SER A 60 -17.92 -62.33 -18.12
CA SER A 60 -16.63 -61.75 -17.73
C SER A 60 -16.20 -60.64 -18.68
N GLU A 61 -16.33 -60.83 -20.00
CA GLU A 61 -16.04 -59.74 -20.97
C GLU A 61 -16.96 -58.53 -20.78
N ARG A 62 -18.24 -58.76 -20.50
CA ARG A 62 -19.21 -57.70 -20.23
C ARG A 62 -18.95 -56.97 -18.93
N GLU A 63 -18.54 -57.67 -17.85
CA GLU A 63 -18.15 -57.09 -16.58
C GLU A 63 -16.88 -56.24 -16.73
N GLN A 64 -15.90 -56.69 -17.52
CA GLN A 64 -14.68 -55.97 -17.81
C GLN A 64 -14.96 -54.71 -18.63
N SER A 65 -15.81 -54.76 -19.63
CA SER A 65 -16.26 -53.62 -20.42
C SER A 65 -17.00 -52.59 -19.56
N LEU A 66 -17.89 -53.04 -18.66
CA LEU A 66 -18.58 -52.14 -17.69
C LEU A 66 -17.64 -51.53 -16.69
N ALA A 67 -16.61 -52.23 -16.21
CA ALA A 67 -15.61 -51.73 -15.32
C ALA A 67 -14.77 -50.61 -15.99
N ASP A 68 -14.37 -50.82 -17.25
CA ASP A 68 -13.62 -49.81 -18.03
C ASP A 68 -14.47 -48.56 -18.31
N GLU A 69 -15.75 -48.77 -18.66
CA GLU A 69 -16.66 -47.63 -18.85
C GLU A 69 -16.92 -46.87 -17.55
N ASN A 70 -17.10 -47.54 -16.41
CA ASN A 70 -17.21 -46.93 -15.12
C ASN A 70 -15.96 -46.13 -14.76
N ALA A 71 -14.76 -46.66 -15.03
CA ALA A 71 -13.50 -45.98 -14.80
C ALA A 71 -13.39 -44.73 -15.68
N ARG A 72 -13.81 -44.80 -16.94
CA ARG A 72 -13.87 -43.66 -17.86
C ARG A 72 -14.85 -42.60 -17.40
N LEU A 73 -16.06 -42.96 -17.01
CA LEU A 73 -17.10 -42.04 -16.53
C LEU A 73 -16.67 -41.33 -15.24
N LYS A 74 -16.06 -42.05 -14.30
CA LYS A 74 -15.51 -41.49 -13.08
C LYS A 74 -14.43 -40.43 -13.36
N ARG A 75 -13.54 -40.65 -14.33
CA ARG A 75 -12.55 -39.70 -14.80
C ARG A 75 -13.20 -38.42 -15.37
N LEU A 76 -14.20 -38.61 -16.24
CA LEU A 76 -14.94 -37.49 -16.83
C LEU A 76 -15.67 -36.64 -15.76
N LEU A 77 -16.31 -37.30 -14.80
CA LEU A 77 -16.96 -36.59 -13.67
C LEU A 77 -15.98 -35.82 -12.83
N ALA A 78 -14.79 -36.37 -12.54
CA ALA A 78 -13.75 -35.68 -11.81
C ALA A 78 -13.23 -34.46 -12.57
N GLU A 79 -13.00 -34.58 -13.90
CA GLU A 79 -12.60 -33.46 -14.76
C GLU A 79 -13.66 -32.36 -14.80
N GLN A 80 -14.93 -32.71 -14.94
CA GLN A 80 -16.04 -31.73 -14.93
C GLN A 80 -16.20 -31.07 -13.59
N ALA A 81 -16.04 -31.78 -12.48
CA ALA A 81 -16.09 -31.22 -11.13
C ALA A 81 -14.94 -30.20 -10.90
N GLU A 82 -13.72 -30.52 -11.38
CA GLU A 82 -12.58 -29.59 -11.35
C GLU A 82 -12.86 -28.32 -12.18
N GLU A 83 -13.37 -28.50 -13.42
CA GLU A 83 -13.71 -27.37 -14.30
C GLU A 83 -14.78 -26.46 -13.71
N LEU A 84 -15.82 -27.00 -13.08
CA LEU A 84 -16.86 -26.26 -12.40
C LEU A 84 -16.30 -25.49 -11.19
N ALA A 85 -15.41 -26.11 -10.41
CA ALA A 85 -14.76 -25.47 -9.27
C ALA A 85 -13.87 -24.29 -9.71
N ILE A 86 -13.11 -24.48 -10.81
CA ILE A 86 -12.31 -23.40 -11.43
C ILE A 86 -13.23 -22.28 -11.93
N GLY A 87 -14.31 -22.61 -12.63
CA GLY A 87 -15.27 -21.63 -13.16
C GLY A 87 -15.92 -20.79 -12.06
N LYS A 88 -16.30 -21.42 -10.94
CA LYS A 88 -16.85 -20.72 -9.77
C LYS A 88 -15.84 -19.73 -9.15
N LYS A 89 -14.60 -20.16 -8.93
CA LYS A 89 -13.54 -19.31 -8.38
C LYS A 89 -13.04 -18.26 -9.38
N GLY A 90 -13.00 -18.62 -10.66
CA GLY A 90 -12.50 -17.75 -11.74
C GLY A 90 -13.55 -16.82 -12.36
N ARG A 91 -14.77 -16.75 -11.82
CA ARG A 91 -15.87 -15.97 -12.43
C ARG A 91 -15.52 -14.49 -12.70
N GLY A 92 -14.75 -13.88 -11.81
CA GLY A 92 -14.31 -12.50 -11.96
C GLY A 92 -13.17 -12.27 -12.95
N VAL A 93 -12.49 -13.34 -13.41
CA VAL A 93 -11.34 -13.24 -14.33
C VAL A 93 -11.57 -13.83 -15.70
N LEU A 94 -12.75 -14.43 -15.95
CA LEU A 94 -13.06 -15.08 -17.24
C LEU A 94 -13.00 -14.12 -18.43
N CYS A 95 -13.42 -12.88 -18.25
CA CYS A 95 -13.45 -11.84 -19.28
C CYS A 95 -12.24 -10.91 -19.28
N GLU A 96 -11.28 -11.16 -18.37
CA GLU A 96 -10.10 -10.30 -18.20
C GLU A 96 -8.99 -10.65 -19.22
N GLU A 97 -8.00 -9.76 -19.30
CA GLU A 97 -6.82 -9.96 -20.13
C GLU A 97 -6.00 -11.20 -19.71
N PRO A 98 -5.26 -11.82 -20.65
CA PRO A 98 -4.47 -13.03 -20.38
C PRO A 98 -3.54 -12.93 -19.17
N GLN A 99 -2.98 -11.75 -18.90
CA GLN A 99 -2.09 -11.54 -17.77
C GLN A 99 -2.80 -11.72 -16.42
N VAL A 100 -4.04 -11.26 -16.30
CA VAL A 100 -4.86 -11.42 -15.08
C VAL A 100 -5.23 -12.89 -14.88
N LYS A 101 -5.57 -13.57 -15.98
CA LYS A 101 -5.84 -15.02 -15.99
C LYS A 101 -4.61 -15.82 -15.55
N TYR A 102 -3.42 -15.47 -16.04
CA TYR A 102 -2.17 -16.13 -15.63
C TYR A 102 -1.82 -15.89 -14.15
N ALA A 103 -2.07 -14.70 -13.64
CA ALA A 103 -1.89 -14.40 -12.22
C ALA A 103 -2.83 -15.26 -11.35
N PHE A 104 -4.11 -15.38 -11.74
CA PHE A 104 -5.08 -16.26 -11.10
C PHE A 104 -4.61 -17.72 -11.14
N MET A 105 -4.16 -18.22 -12.31
CA MET A 105 -3.65 -19.57 -12.46
C MET A 105 -2.45 -19.85 -11.55
N ARG A 106 -1.50 -18.94 -11.45
CA ARG A 106 -0.33 -19.08 -10.56
C ARG A 106 -0.74 -19.21 -9.09
N THR A 107 -1.71 -18.43 -8.66
CA THR A 107 -2.22 -18.47 -7.28
C THR A 107 -2.93 -19.78 -6.97
N HIS A 108 -3.62 -20.37 -7.97
CA HIS A 108 -4.44 -21.56 -7.77
C HIS A 108 -3.79 -22.86 -8.29
N ALA A 109 -2.56 -22.81 -8.79
CA ALA A 109 -1.81 -23.99 -9.26
C ALA A 109 -1.65 -25.12 -8.21
N PRO A 110 -1.57 -24.84 -6.89
CA PRO A 110 -1.56 -25.91 -5.89
C PRO A 110 -2.89 -26.68 -5.77
N ALA A 111 -4.01 -26.05 -6.14
CA ALA A 111 -5.36 -26.62 -5.97
C ALA A 111 -5.96 -27.22 -7.24
N PHE A 112 -5.54 -26.75 -8.42
CA PHE A 112 -6.12 -27.14 -9.71
C PHE A 112 -5.03 -27.43 -10.74
N SER A 113 -5.33 -28.34 -11.67
CA SER A 113 -4.41 -28.65 -12.75
C SER A 113 -4.30 -27.46 -13.74
N VAL A 114 -3.07 -27.14 -14.15
CA VAL A 114 -2.82 -26.08 -15.15
C VAL A 114 -3.58 -26.37 -16.45
N LYS A 115 -3.75 -27.67 -16.83
CA LYS A 115 -4.48 -28.09 -18.02
C LYS A 115 -5.95 -27.67 -17.92
N ALA A 116 -6.63 -27.97 -16.82
CA ALA A 116 -8.03 -27.62 -16.61
C ALA A 116 -8.23 -26.10 -16.53
N MET A 117 -7.37 -25.40 -15.79
CA MET A 117 -7.41 -23.94 -15.73
C MET A 117 -7.26 -23.27 -17.10
N CYS A 118 -6.33 -23.75 -17.93
CA CYS A 118 -6.16 -23.24 -19.30
C CYS A 118 -7.40 -23.43 -20.15
N ARG A 119 -8.06 -24.59 -20.03
CA ARG A 119 -9.29 -24.93 -20.78
C ARG A 119 -10.43 -23.98 -20.36
N VAL A 120 -10.67 -23.86 -19.06
CA VAL A 120 -11.77 -23.04 -18.52
C VAL A 120 -11.56 -21.54 -18.80
N LEU A 121 -10.32 -21.04 -18.62
CA LEU A 121 -10.00 -19.62 -18.81
C LEU A 121 -9.74 -19.25 -20.28
N GLY A 122 -9.69 -20.21 -21.21
CA GLY A 122 -9.46 -19.96 -22.63
C GLY A 122 -8.07 -19.41 -22.95
N VAL A 123 -7.02 -19.92 -22.27
CA VAL A 123 -5.63 -19.49 -22.48
C VAL A 123 -4.71 -20.65 -22.83
N ALA A 124 -3.64 -20.37 -23.57
CA ALA A 124 -2.68 -21.38 -23.97
C ALA A 124 -1.74 -21.76 -22.80
N ARG A 125 -1.45 -23.05 -22.63
CA ARG A 125 -0.49 -23.55 -21.63
C ARG A 125 0.91 -22.99 -21.84
N SER A 126 1.38 -22.94 -23.08
CA SER A 126 2.67 -22.35 -23.45
C SER A 126 2.76 -20.88 -23.05
N GLY A 127 1.65 -20.12 -23.25
CA GLY A 127 1.56 -18.73 -22.83
C GLY A 127 1.68 -18.56 -21.32
N PHE A 128 1.06 -19.43 -20.54
CA PHE A 128 1.17 -19.44 -19.09
C PHE A 128 2.61 -19.69 -18.60
N TYR A 129 3.25 -20.74 -19.11
CA TYR A 129 4.63 -21.05 -18.72
C TYR A 129 5.62 -19.98 -19.18
N ALA A 130 5.47 -19.46 -20.39
CA ALA A 130 6.27 -18.33 -20.87
C ALA A 130 6.07 -17.07 -20.01
N TRP A 131 4.86 -16.83 -19.52
CA TRP A 131 4.58 -15.72 -18.59
C TRP A 131 5.21 -15.97 -17.23
N CYS A 132 5.17 -17.20 -16.70
CA CYS A 132 5.80 -17.56 -15.42
C CYS A 132 7.33 -17.46 -15.45
N SER A 133 7.96 -17.81 -16.56
CA SER A 133 9.42 -17.77 -16.75
C SER A 133 9.93 -16.42 -17.22
N ARG A 134 9.04 -15.49 -17.63
CA ARG A 134 9.44 -14.20 -18.15
C ARG A 134 9.96 -13.33 -17.02
N GLU A 135 11.19 -12.85 -17.16
CA GLU A 135 11.74 -11.82 -16.31
C GLU A 135 10.91 -10.51 -16.40
N PRO A 136 10.83 -9.74 -15.31
CA PRO A 136 10.17 -8.44 -15.34
C PRO A 136 10.80 -7.57 -16.44
N SER A 137 9.95 -6.94 -17.26
CA SER A 137 10.45 -6.05 -18.31
C SER A 137 11.32 -4.93 -17.71
N THR A 138 12.27 -4.41 -18.47
CA THR A 138 13.12 -3.28 -18.05
C THR A 138 12.31 -2.10 -17.51
N ARG A 139 11.16 -1.81 -18.13
CA ARG A 139 10.22 -0.79 -17.65
C ARG A 139 9.60 -1.12 -16.28
N HIS A 140 9.33 -2.38 -16.01
CA HIS A 140 8.82 -2.83 -14.71
C HIS A 140 9.91 -2.75 -13.63
N GLN A 141 11.13 -3.14 -13.96
CA GLN A 141 12.28 -3.03 -13.07
C GLN A 141 12.56 -1.57 -12.71
N GLN A 142 12.62 -0.68 -13.70
CA GLN A 142 12.80 0.77 -13.49
C GLN A 142 11.68 1.39 -12.66
N ARG A 143 10.42 0.92 -12.85
CA ARG A 143 9.30 1.36 -12.04
C ARG A 143 9.43 0.91 -10.59
N ALA A 144 9.83 -0.34 -10.35
CA ALA A 144 10.04 -0.87 -9.00
C ALA A 144 11.19 -0.14 -8.29
N GLU A 145 12.29 0.14 -8.98
CA GLU A 145 13.39 0.94 -8.45
C GLU A 145 12.93 2.36 -8.10
N LEU A 146 12.20 3.02 -8.98
CA LEU A 146 11.63 4.34 -8.70
C LEU A 146 10.71 4.30 -7.48
N ASP A 147 9.82 3.30 -7.39
CA ASP A 147 8.91 3.15 -6.26
C ASP A 147 9.68 3.00 -4.94
N GLN A 148 10.74 2.23 -4.93
CA GLN A 148 11.62 2.08 -3.77
C GLN A 148 12.32 3.40 -3.40
N ARG A 149 12.87 4.13 -4.37
CA ARG A 149 13.51 5.44 -4.14
C ARG A 149 12.53 6.49 -3.62
N VAL A 150 11.30 6.51 -4.16
CA VAL A 150 10.22 7.40 -3.69
C VAL A 150 9.83 7.06 -2.25
N ALA A 151 9.70 5.78 -1.89
CA ALA A 151 9.40 5.36 -0.52
C ALA A 151 10.53 5.76 0.46
N GLN A 152 11.78 5.57 0.09
CA GLN A 152 12.93 5.98 0.89
C GLN A 152 12.93 7.49 1.14
N ALA A 153 12.76 8.30 0.08
CA ALA A 153 12.70 9.76 0.20
C ALA A 153 11.51 10.23 1.04
N TYR A 154 10.33 9.60 0.89
CA TYR A 154 9.14 9.88 1.68
C TYR A 154 9.34 9.60 3.17
N ASN A 155 9.93 8.45 3.50
CA ASN A 155 10.21 8.06 4.89
C ASN A 155 11.29 8.94 5.52
N ALA A 156 12.35 9.30 4.79
CA ALA A 156 13.38 10.22 5.24
C ALA A 156 12.79 11.61 5.61
N ARG A 157 11.70 12.01 4.95
CA ARG A 157 10.95 13.24 5.25
C ARG A 157 9.79 13.00 6.24
N LYS A 158 9.73 11.88 6.94
CA LYS A 158 8.70 11.54 7.94
C LYS A 158 7.26 11.72 7.40
N GLY A 159 7.04 11.48 6.11
CA GLY A 159 5.73 11.65 5.44
C GLY A 159 5.27 13.10 5.24
N ARG A 160 6.13 14.09 5.48
CA ARG A 160 5.80 15.53 5.43
C ARG A 160 5.84 16.12 4.02
N SER A 161 6.44 15.42 3.05
CA SER A 161 6.66 15.91 1.70
C SER A 161 5.75 15.23 0.68
N GLY A 162 5.08 16.04 -0.15
CA GLY A 162 4.33 15.55 -1.32
C GLY A 162 5.21 15.47 -2.57
N ALA A 163 4.63 14.99 -3.68
CA ALA A 163 5.34 14.76 -4.94
C ALA A 163 6.21 15.93 -5.44
N PRO A 164 5.83 17.21 -5.32
CA PRO A 164 6.68 18.31 -5.77
C PRO A 164 8.02 18.36 -5.02
N ARG A 165 8.00 18.25 -3.68
CA ARG A 165 9.21 18.29 -2.87
C ARG A 165 10.04 17.03 -3.03
N LEU A 166 9.42 15.84 -3.04
CA LEU A 166 10.11 14.57 -3.25
C LEU A 166 10.80 14.52 -4.62
N CYS A 167 10.21 15.11 -5.65
CA CYS A 167 10.83 15.20 -6.98
C CYS A 167 12.19 15.95 -6.92
N HIS A 168 12.27 17.03 -6.15
CA HIS A 168 13.53 17.76 -5.96
C HIS A 168 14.53 16.98 -5.10
N ASP A 169 14.06 16.24 -4.07
CA ASP A 169 14.94 15.36 -3.28
C ASP A 169 15.55 14.26 -4.14
N LEU A 170 14.76 13.66 -5.03
CA LEU A 170 15.23 12.64 -5.98
C LEU A 170 16.21 13.22 -7.00
N TRP A 171 16.01 14.44 -7.48
CA TRP A 171 16.94 15.11 -8.39
C TRP A 171 18.30 15.38 -7.72
N GLU A 172 18.32 15.81 -6.47
CA GLU A 172 19.57 15.95 -5.71
C GLU A 172 20.28 14.62 -5.49
N ALA A 173 19.53 13.54 -5.34
CA ALA A 173 20.05 12.17 -5.27
C ALA A 173 20.45 11.59 -6.65
N GLY A 174 20.47 12.42 -7.71
CA GLY A 174 20.86 12.05 -9.06
C GLY A 174 19.78 11.37 -9.91
N LEU A 175 18.57 11.16 -9.39
CA LEU A 175 17.48 10.51 -10.12
C LEU A 175 16.56 11.53 -10.79
N ARG A 176 16.75 11.76 -12.08
CA ARG A 176 15.88 12.65 -12.89
C ARG A 176 14.51 12.00 -13.15
N CYS A 177 13.47 12.57 -12.59
CA CYS A 177 12.09 12.09 -12.73
C CYS A 177 11.12 13.27 -12.85
N ASN A 178 9.93 13.01 -13.40
CA ASN A 178 8.87 14.01 -13.53
C ASN A 178 7.96 13.97 -12.29
N ARG A 179 7.43 15.14 -11.88
CA ARG A 179 6.49 15.25 -10.77
C ARG A 179 5.27 14.33 -10.90
N LYS A 180 4.72 14.16 -12.13
CA LYS A 180 3.59 13.24 -12.39
C LYS A 180 3.99 11.80 -12.12
N THR A 181 5.20 11.41 -12.49
CA THR A 181 5.72 10.04 -12.27
C THR A 181 5.89 9.76 -10.77
N VAL A 182 6.44 10.72 -10.01
CA VAL A 182 6.54 10.61 -8.55
C VAL A 182 5.15 10.54 -7.89
N ALA A 183 4.19 11.37 -8.33
CA ALA A 183 2.83 11.33 -7.82
C ALA A 183 2.14 9.97 -8.08
N ALA A 184 2.32 9.41 -9.28
CA ALA A 184 1.81 8.09 -9.62
C ALA A 184 2.46 6.96 -8.80
N SER A 185 3.77 7.08 -8.51
CA SER A 185 4.49 6.17 -7.61
C SER A 185 3.93 6.24 -6.18
N MET A 186 3.76 7.44 -5.63
CA MET A 186 3.15 7.64 -4.32
C MET A 186 1.74 7.02 -4.25
N GLN A 187 0.92 7.24 -5.28
CA GLN A 187 -0.44 6.70 -5.34
C GLN A 187 -0.46 5.18 -5.33
N ARG A 188 0.41 4.52 -6.12
CA ARG A 188 0.52 3.04 -6.15
C ARG A 188 0.89 2.46 -4.80
N GLN A 189 1.74 3.17 -4.04
CA GLN A 189 2.23 2.75 -2.73
C GLN A 189 1.33 3.22 -1.58
N GLY A 190 0.23 3.93 -1.86
CA GLY A 190 -0.66 4.49 -0.83
C GLY A 190 0.00 5.61 0.00
N LEU A 191 1.13 6.17 -0.46
CA LEU A 191 1.84 7.24 0.25
C LEU A 191 1.11 8.57 0.07
N ARG A 192 0.76 9.20 1.19
CA ARG A 192 0.08 10.50 1.21
C ARG A 192 0.79 11.45 2.16
N ALA A 193 1.14 12.65 1.67
CA ALA A 193 1.64 13.69 2.55
C ALA A 193 0.55 14.09 3.55
N LYS A 194 0.95 14.49 4.77
CA LYS A 194 0.02 15.02 5.77
C LYS A 194 -0.73 16.21 5.15
N ALA A 195 -2.06 16.18 5.19
CA ALA A 195 -2.94 17.19 4.58
C ALA A 195 -3.52 18.12 5.64
N ALA A 196 -3.68 19.40 5.27
CA ALA A 196 -4.27 20.42 6.13
C ALA A 196 -5.75 20.14 6.42
N LYS A 197 -6.16 20.26 7.69
CA LYS A 197 -7.56 20.59 8.03
C LYS A 197 -7.71 22.11 7.99
N LYS A 198 -8.88 22.62 7.56
CA LYS A 198 -9.17 24.07 7.56
C LYS A 198 -8.97 24.63 8.97
N PHE A 199 -8.18 25.69 9.08
CA PHE A 199 -7.87 26.38 10.32
C PHE A 199 -8.55 27.74 10.34
N LYS A 200 -9.01 28.20 11.53
CA LYS A 200 -9.61 29.50 11.75
C LYS A 200 -8.67 30.32 12.65
N ALA A 201 -8.17 31.45 12.15
CA ALA A 201 -7.33 32.36 12.95
C ALA A 201 -8.19 33.14 13.95
N THR A 202 -7.65 33.36 15.16
CA THR A 202 -8.31 34.16 16.20
C THR A 202 -7.25 35.05 16.91
N THR A 203 -7.14 36.30 16.49
CA THR A 203 -6.30 37.31 17.17
C THR A 203 -7.21 38.30 17.92
N ASN A 204 -6.91 38.56 19.17
CA ASN A 204 -7.59 39.62 19.97
C ASN A 204 -6.80 40.94 19.89
N SER A 205 -7.28 41.88 19.09
CA SER A 205 -6.66 43.18 18.86
C SER A 205 -7.36 44.34 19.59
N ARG A 206 -8.23 44.05 20.59
CA ARG A 206 -8.97 45.06 21.35
C ARG A 206 -8.16 45.51 22.61
N HIS A 207 -7.29 46.49 22.44
CA HIS A 207 -6.59 47.15 23.54
C HIS A 207 -6.32 48.62 23.20
N SER A 208 -6.01 49.44 24.20
CA SER A 208 -5.72 50.89 24.10
C SER A 208 -4.22 51.23 24.00
N LEU A 209 -3.34 50.24 23.80
CA LEU A 209 -1.89 50.48 23.73
C LEU A 209 -1.51 51.13 22.38
N PRO A 210 -0.40 51.93 22.35
CA PRO A 210 0.10 52.56 21.14
C PRO A 210 0.43 51.53 20.05
N VAL A 211 -0.01 51.79 18.80
CA VAL A 211 0.22 50.96 17.65
C VAL A 211 1.19 51.64 16.68
N ALA A 212 2.23 50.91 16.24
CA ALA A 212 3.18 51.42 15.27
C ALA A 212 2.58 51.46 13.83
N GLU A 213 3.16 52.30 12.98
CA GLU A 213 2.80 52.40 11.56
C GLU A 213 3.13 51.08 10.82
N ASN A 214 2.32 50.74 9.82
CA ASN A 214 2.61 49.63 8.94
C ASN A 214 3.67 49.99 7.89
N LEU A 215 4.93 49.67 8.21
CA LEU A 215 6.06 49.90 7.30
C LEU A 215 6.21 48.77 6.26
N LEU A 216 5.64 47.59 6.51
CA LEU A 216 5.77 46.45 5.64
C LEU A 216 4.87 46.55 4.39
N LYS A 217 3.63 47.08 4.56
CA LYS A 217 2.64 47.30 3.46
C LYS A 217 2.49 46.12 2.53
N GLN A 218 2.49 44.87 3.07
CA GLN A 218 2.42 43.61 2.33
C GLN A 218 3.61 43.33 1.38
N ASP A 219 4.67 44.12 1.45
CA ASP A 219 5.91 43.85 0.74
C ASP A 219 6.80 42.87 1.52
N PHE A 220 6.59 41.58 1.25
CA PHE A 220 7.32 40.48 1.88
C PHE A 220 8.64 40.15 1.16
N THR A 221 9.10 41.02 0.26
CA THR A 221 10.39 40.86 -0.42
C THR A 221 11.50 41.53 0.38
N ALA A 222 12.66 40.88 0.41
CA ALA A 222 13.88 41.46 0.98
C ALA A 222 15.04 41.07 0.06
N SER A 223 15.98 42.00 -0.13
CA SER A 223 17.14 41.80 -0.99
C SER A 223 18.35 41.20 -0.26
N ALA A 224 18.34 41.28 1.08
CA ALA A 224 19.39 40.71 1.91
C ALA A 224 18.82 40.24 3.28
N PRO A 225 19.53 39.36 3.98
CA PRO A 225 19.16 38.95 5.35
C PRO A 225 19.08 40.16 6.28
N ASN A 226 18.26 40.06 7.32
CA ASN A 226 18.13 41.02 8.39
C ASN A 226 17.61 42.43 7.95
N GLN A 227 16.88 42.52 6.84
CA GLN A 227 16.15 43.72 6.43
C GLN A 227 14.75 43.79 7.04
N LYS A 228 14.03 42.69 6.97
CA LYS A 228 12.62 42.58 7.40
C LYS A 228 12.41 41.28 8.14
N TRP A 229 11.96 41.34 9.35
CA TRP A 229 11.54 40.22 10.17
C TRP A 229 10.06 40.27 10.45
N VAL A 230 9.41 39.13 10.55
CA VAL A 230 7.99 39.01 10.91
C VAL A 230 7.88 38.19 12.17
N GLY A 231 7.16 38.71 13.15
CA GLY A 231 6.88 38.03 14.41
C GLY A 231 5.42 37.65 14.56
N ASP A 232 5.13 36.50 15.15
CA ASP A 232 3.77 36.08 15.49
C ASP A 232 3.78 35.04 16.60
N ILE A 233 2.62 34.87 17.27
CA ILE A 233 2.43 33.89 18.35
C ILE A 233 1.31 32.95 17.98
N THR A 234 1.55 31.66 18.20
CA THR A 234 0.51 30.64 18.08
C THR A 234 0.37 29.84 19.36
N TYR A 235 -0.75 29.14 19.51
CA TYR A 235 -1.01 28.24 20.62
C TYR A 235 -1.04 26.79 20.13
N LEU A 236 -0.52 25.90 20.97
CA LEU A 236 -0.36 24.48 20.74
C LEU A 236 -1.04 23.74 21.90
N HIS A 237 -1.91 22.81 21.58
CA HIS A 237 -2.66 22.06 22.59
C HIS A 237 -1.88 20.82 23.03
N THR A 238 -1.82 20.59 24.35
CA THR A 238 -1.34 19.36 24.98
C THR A 238 -2.34 18.89 26.03
N ASP A 239 -2.22 17.66 26.49
CA ASP A 239 -3.08 17.15 27.58
C ASP A 239 -2.84 17.90 28.91
N GLU A 240 -1.67 18.50 29.10
CA GLU A 240 -1.35 19.38 30.24
C GLU A 240 -1.88 20.81 30.09
N GLY A 241 -2.46 21.17 28.94
CA GLY A 241 -2.98 22.48 28.61
C GLY A 241 -2.23 23.17 27.48
N TRP A 242 -2.42 24.48 27.37
CA TRP A 242 -1.86 25.27 26.29
C TRP A 242 -0.35 25.51 26.46
N LEU A 243 0.35 25.47 25.34
CA LEU A 243 1.72 25.96 25.19
C LEU A 243 1.71 27.01 24.08
N TYR A 244 2.32 28.16 24.32
CA TYR A 244 2.41 29.24 23.35
C TYR A 244 3.78 29.24 22.70
N LEU A 245 3.83 29.48 21.40
CA LEU A 245 5.04 29.57 20.59
C LEU A 245 5.08 30.92 19.91
N ALA A 246 6.07 31.77 20.25
CA ALA A 246 6.44 32.95 19.49
C ALA A 246 7.54 32.62 18.49
N VAL A 247 7.50 33.20 17.30
CA VAL A 247 8.54 33.05 16.27
C VAL A 247 8.92 34.40 15.67
N ILE A 248 10.16 34.53 15.25
CA ILE A 248 10.67 35.61 14.40
C ILE A 248 11.22 34.97 13.11
N ILE A 249 10.73 35.41 11.97
CA ILE A 249 11.06 34.86 10.64
C ILE A 249 11.71 35.96 9.81
N ASP A 250 12.88 35.70 9.24
CA ASP A 250 13.52 36.57 8.26
C ASP A 250 12.83 36.40 6.90
N LEU A 251 12.31 37.51 6.35
CA LEU A 251 11.57 37.49 5.09
C LEU A 251 12.45 37.20 3.87
N TYR A 252 13.75 37.43 3.96
CA TYR A 252 14.69 37.11 2.89
C TYR A 252 14.77 35.62 2.61
N SER A 253 15.02 34.85 3.64
CA SER A 253 15.24 33.39 3.52
C SER A 253 14.08 32.54 4.01
N ARG A 254 13.06 33.17 4.62
CA ARG A 254 11.97 32.47 5.35
C ARG A 254 12.48 31.67 6.55
N MET A 255 13.70 31.91 7.00
CA MET A 255 14.31 31.23 8.13
C MET A 255 13.69 31.69 9.44
N VAL A 256 13.35 30.76 10.32
CA VAL A 256 12.99 31.07 11.71
C VAL A 256 14.29 31.40 12.45
N VAL A 257 14.51 32.66 12.68
CA VAL A 257 15.75 33.21 13.31
C VAL A 257 15.68 33.30 14.82
N GLY A 258 14.46 33.39 15.38
CA GLY A 258 14.24 33.36 16.81
C GLY A 258 12.89 32.71 17.13
N TRP A 259 12.82 32.07 18.29
CA TRP A 259 11.59 31.49 18.80
C TRP A 259 11.67 31.27 20.31
N ALA A 260 10.52 31.25 20.96
CA ALA A 260 10.40 30.95 22.39
C ALA A 260 9.08 30.21 22.65
N MET A 261 9.03 29.42 23.72
CA MET A 261 7.82 28.74 24.16
C MET A 261 7.55 28.96 25.65
N SER A 262 6.29 29.29 25.98
CA SER A 262 5.84 29.52 27.36
C SER A 262 4.44 28.92 27.59
N GLU A 263 4.13 28.66 28.84
CA GLU A 263 2.79 28.26 29.29
C GLU A 263 1.82 29.46 29.38
N ARG A 264 2.35 30.66 29.30
CA ARG A 264 1.59 31.92 29.36
C ARG A 264 1.90 32.79 28.13
N MET A 265 0.89 33.41 27.59
CA MET A 265 1.02 34.35 26.47
C MET A 265 1.27 35.75 26.99
N ALA A 266 2.42 35.94 27.64
CA ALA A 266 2.89 37.21 28.17
C ALA A 266 3.81 37.95 27.19
N ALA A 267 4.14 39.21 27.46
CA ALA A 267 5.07 40.00 26.65
C ALA A 267 6.48 39.37 26.59
N ASP A 268 6.90 38.74 27.71
CA ASP A 268 8.21 38.09 27.82
C ASP A 268 8.42 37.03 26.74
N LEU A 269 7.36 36.30 26.36
CA LEU A 269 7.43 35.31 25.31
C LEU A 269 7.87 35.91 23.96
N ALA A 270 7.33 37.07 23.59
CA ALA A 270 7.72 37.80 22.38
C ALA A 270 9.13 38.38 22.51
N CYS A 271 9.49 38.88 23.69
CA CYS A 271 10.83 39.40 23.98
C CYS A 271 11.89 38.31 23.87
N ASP A 272 11.65 37.11 24.43
CA ASP A 272 12.57 35.96 24.37
C ASP A 272 12.82 35.53 22.94
N ALA A 273 11.77 35.47 22.14
CA ALA A 273 11.89 35.11 20.69
C ALA A 273 12.75 36.18 19.95
N LEU A 274 12.55 37.47 20.25
CA LEU A 274 13.32 38.55 19.65
C LEU A 274 14.78 38.56 20.15
N HIS A 275 15.02 38.30 21.44
CA HIS A 275 16.36 38.13 21.98
C HIS A 275 17.15 37.03 21.30
N MET A 276 16.52 35.85 21.09
CA MET A 276 17.14 34.75 20.35
C MET A 276 17.50 35.17 18.93
N ALA A 277 16.58 35.85 18.22
CA ALA A 277 16.82 36.36 16.87
C ALA A 277 17.99 37.31 16.79
N LEU A 278 18.04 38.30 17.71
CA LEU A 278 19.13 39.25 17.81
C LEU A 278 20.48 38.60 18.08
N TRP A 279 20.52 37.64 19.02
CA TRP A 279 21.74 36.92 19.34
C TRP A 279 22.23 36.08 18.14
N ARG A 280 21.37 35.35 17.50
CA ARG A 280 21.72 34.53 16.33
C ARG A 280 22.18 35.34 15.13
N ARG A 281 21.62 36.51 14.96
CA ARG A 281 21.92 37.43 13.84
C ARG A 281 22.97 38.49 14.17
N LYS A 282 23.68 38.33 15.30
CA LYS A 282 24.77 39.24 15.74
C LYS A 282 24.30 40.71 15.87
N GLN A 283 23.11 40.90 16.42
CA GLN A 283 22.52 42.21 16.75
C GLN A 283 22.45 43.21 15.57
N PRO A 284 21.78 42.84 14.44
CA PRO A 284 21.64 43.74 13.30
C PRO A 284 20.83 44.99 13.70
N LYS A 285 21.15 46.11 13.07
CA LYS A 285 20.47 47.40 13.29
C LYS A 285 19.56 47.75 12.12
N GLY A 286 18.52 48.58 12.37
CA GLY A 286 17.63 49.07 11.33
C GLY A 286 16.66 48.06 10.75
N VAL A 287 16.62 46.83 11.26
CA VAL A 287 15.72 45.76 10.83
C VAL A 287 14.26 46.19 11.08
N ILE A 288 13.40 46.07 10.08
CA ILE A 288 11.96 46.24 10.27
C ILE A 288 11.42 44.95 10.91
N VAL A 289 10.91 45.05 12.14
CA VAL A 289 10.27 43.94 12.85
C VAL A 289 8.77 44.18 12.81
N HIS A 290 8.09 43.39 11.98
CA HIS A 290 6.66 43.45 11.78
C HIS A 290 5.92 42.38 12.60
N SER A 291 4.80 42.78 13.20
CA SER A 291 3.93 41.89 13.96
C SER A 291 2.45 42.24 13.77
N ASP A 292 1.57 41.42 14.33
CA ASP A 292 0.19 41.82 14.55
C ASP A 292 0.10 42.89 15.66
N ARG A 293 -1.13 43.35 15.96
CA ARG A 293 -1.41 44.31 17.05
C ARG A 293 -1.67 43.63 18.38
N GLY A 294 -1.13 42.45 18.63
CA GLY A 294 -1.27 41.79 19.92
C GLY A 294 -0.67 42.62 21.06
N SER A 295 -1.30 42.60 22.24
CA SER A 295 -0.83 43.37 23.43
C SER A 295 0.61 43.07 23.81
N GLN A 296 1.11 41.85 23.47
CA GLN A 296 2.50 41.43 23.71
C GLN A 296 3.48 42.32 22.95
N TYR A 297 3.21 42.61 21.69
CA TYR A 297 4.04 43.44 20.81
C TYR A 297 3.91 44.92 21.10
N CYS A 298 2.76 45.38 21.64
CA CYS A 298 2.52 46.73 22.05
C CYS A 298 3.05 47.02 23.46
N SER A 299 3.56 46.03 24.19
CA SER A 299 4.04 46.18 25.57
C SER A 299 5.26 47.08 25.67
N THR A 300 5.41 47.77 26.83
CA THR A 300 6.57 48.64 27.11
C THR A 300 7.87 47.86 27.03
N ALA A 301 7.90 46.61 27.50
CA ALA A 301 9.06 45.71 27.44
C ALA A 301 9.52 45.47 26.01
N TYR A 302 8.59 45.00 25.15
CA TYR A 302 8.90 44.68 23.74
C TYR A 302 9.31 45.94 22.96
N GLN A 303 8.60 47.05 23.12
CA GLN A 303 8.94 48.34 22.51
C GLN A 303 10.26 48.92 23.04
N GLY A 304 10.59 48.69 24.30
CA GLY A 304 11.88 49.02 24.89
C GLY A 304 13.01 48.24 24.22
N LEU A 305 12.83 46.95 23.99
CA LEU A 305 13.80 46.09 23.31
C LEU A 305 14.02 46.52 21.85
N ILE A 306 12.95 46.83 21.12
CA ILE A 306 13.01 47.37 19.75
C ILE A 306 13.88 48.61 19.69
N ARG A 307 13.66 49.60 20.63
CA ARG A 307 14.43 50.85 20.69
C ARG A 307 15.88 50.60 21.08
N ALA A 308 16.12 49.76 22.12
CA ALA A 308 17.47 49.50 22.62
C ALA A 308 18.39 48.90 21.54
N HIS A 309 17.84 48.07 20.65
CA HIS A 309 18.59 47.46 19.56
C HIS A 309 18.49 48.21 18.22
N GLN A 310 17.96 49.45 18.24
CA GLN A 310 17.84 50.29 17.04
C GLN A 310 17.06 49.63 15.90
N LEU A 311 16.03 48.86 16.25
CA LEU A 311 15.11 48.21 15.29
C LEU A 311 13.96 49.14 14.94
N ARG A 312 13.25 48.84 13.84
CA ARG A 312 12.09 49.61 13.40
C ARG A 312 10.82 48.77 13.60
N CYS A 313 9.96 49.24 14.49
CA CYS A 313 8.68 48.59 14.75
C CYS A 313 7.71 48.81 13.57
N SER A 314 7.02 47.77 13.16
CA SER A 314 5.95 47.81 12.18
C SER A 314 4.79 46.91 12.63
N MET A 315 3.56 47.37 12.50
CA MET A 315 2.38 46.61 12.91
C MET A 315 1.33 46.54 11.79
N SER A 316 0.63 45.40 11.69
CA SER A 316 -0.44 45.21 10.73
C SER A 316 -1.51 46.29 10.81
N ALA A 317 -2.18 46.62 9.69
CA ALA A 317 -3.36 47.47 9.69
C ALA A 317 -4.53 46.79 10.43
N LYS A 318 -5.44 47.58 11.01
CA LYS A 318 -6.59 47.05 11.75
C LYS A 318 -7.47 46.20 10.80
N GLY A 319 -7.68 44.92 11.16
CA GLY A 319 -8.52 44.02 10.39
C GLY A 319 -7.88 43.45 9.12
N ASN A 320 -6.59 43.72 8.86
CA ASN A 320 -5.87 43.18 7.73
C ASN A 320 -5.04 41.94 8.13
N CYS A 321 -5.58 40.77 7.89
CA CYS A 321 -4.90 39.49 8.18
C CYS A 321 -3.77 39.15 7.18
N TYR A 322 -3.73 39.80 6.02
CA TYR A 322 -2.71 39.51 5.00
C TYR A 322 -1.32 40.06 5.33
N ASP A 323 -1.24 41.00 6.26
CA ASP A 323 0.03 41.65 6.63
C ASP A 323 0.99 40.67 7.35
N ASN A 324 0.49 39.59 7.94
CA ASN A 324 1.29 38.57 8.64
C ASN A 324 1.32 37.18 7.95
N ALA A 325 0.97 37.13 6.66
CA ALA A 325 0.80 35.90 5.91
C ALA A 325 2.02 34.93 5.95
N CYS A 326 3.24 35.49 6.11
CA CYS A 326 4.45 34.65 6.18
C CYS A 326 4.54 33.85 7.48
N ALA A 327 4.23 34.46 8.62
CA ALA A 327 4.18 33.75 9.90
C ALA A 327 3.02 32.76 9.97
N GLU A 328 1.85 33.17 9.45
CA GLU A 328 0.69 32.27 9.32
C GLU A 328 1.01 31.03 8.45
N SER A 329 1.72 31.20 7.35
CA SER A 329 2.18 30.11 6.48
C SER A 329 3.15 29.16 7.20
N PHE A 330 4.03 29.69 8.03
CA PHE A 330 4.91 28.90 8.88
C PHE A 330 4.10 28.05 9.87
N PHE A 331 3.21 28.71 10.64
CA PHE A 331 2.38 27.99 11.63
C PHE A 331 1.46 26.95 10.99
N HIS A 332 0.93 27.27 9.82
CA HIS A 332 0.18 26.28 9.06
C HIS A 332 1.04 25.05 8.74
N SER A 333 2.25 25.26 8.25
CA SER A 333 3.18 24.17 7.95
C SER A 333 3.54 23.36 9.19
N LEU A 334 3.90 24.02 10.29
CA LEU A 334 4.19 23.36 11.57
C LEU A 334 3.01 22.49 12.04
N LYS A 335 1.81 23.07 12.09
CA LYS A 335 0.61 22.37 12.56
C LYS A 335 0.25 21.18 11.69
N VAL A 336 0.31 21.34 10.37
CA VAL A 336 -0.04 20.26 9.43
C VAL A 336 1.01 19.16 9.39
N GLU A 337 2.28 19.54 9.30
CA GLU A 337 3.37 18.59 9.04
C GLU A 337 3.80 17.85 10.31
N CYS A 338 3.55 18.45 11.51
CA CYS A 338 4.12 17.94 12.75
C CYS A 338 3.11 17.68 13.88
N ILE A 339 2.02 18.45 13.96
CA ILE A 339 1.14 18.44 15.13
C ILE A 339 -0.20 17.77 14.85
N HIS A 340 -0.84 18.07 13.72
CA HIS A 340 -2.17 17.52 13.42
C HIS A 340 -2.14 16.00 13.28
N GLY A 341 -3.04 15.33 14.01
CA GLY A 341 -3.17 13.88 14.04
C GLY A 341 -2.29 13.19 15.08
N GLU A 342 -1.44 13.95 15.77
CA GLU A 342 -0.65 13.48 16.92
C GLU A 342 -1.31 13.91 18.25
N ARG A 343 -1.11 13.11 19.30
CA ARG A 343 -1.52 13.44 20.67
C ARG A 343 -0.28 13.76 21.49
N PHE A 344 -0.24 14.90 22.10
CA PHE A 344 0.86 15.34 22.97
C PHE A 344 0.43 15.28 24.42
N MET A 345 1.00 14.36 25.17
CA MET A 345 0.65 14.14 26.57
C MET A 345 1.21 15.28 27.46
N SER A 346 2.37 15.82 27.11
CA SER A 346 3.01 16.87 27.92
C SER A 346 3.51 18.04 27.08
N ARG A 347 3.67 19.20 27.74
CA ARG A 347 4.31 20.37 27.16
C ARG A 347 5.78 20.10 26.82
N ALA A 348 6.45 19.24 27.58
CA ALA A 348 7.83 18.85 27.31
C ALA A 348 7.96 18.14 25.96
N GLN A 349 7.09 17.16 25.69
CA GLN A 349 7.03 16.47 24.40
C GLN A 349 6.75 17.45 23.24
N MET A 350 5.83 18.40 23.42
CA MET A 350 5.54 19.42 22.42
C MET A 350 6.75 20.32 22.17
N ARG A 351 7.48 20.73 23.23
CA ARG A 351 8.69 21.56 23.11
C ARG A 351 9.77 20.87 22.28
N GLU A 352 10.03 19.60 22.55
CA GLU A 352 11.01 18.80 21.81
C GLU A 352 10.62 18.68 20.32
N THR A 353 9.35 18.38 20.05
CA THR A 353 8.82 18.24 18.70
C THR A 353 8.92 19.55 17.90
N VAL A 354 8.58 20.67 18.51
CA VAL A 354 8.68 21.99 17.87
C VAL A 354 10.14 22.39 17.65
N PHE A 355 11.01 22.13 18.62
CA PHE A 355 12.45 22.34 18.49
C PHE A 355 13.01 21.58 17.30
N GLU A 356 12.75 20.26 17.23
CA GLU A 356 13.21 19.41 16.10
C GLU A 356 12.68 19.93 14.76
N TYR A 357 11.39 20.32 14.73
CA TYR A 357 10.79 20.83 13.51
C TYR A 357 11.45 22.13 13.04
N ILE A 358 11.66 23.10 13.92
CA ILE A 358 12.25 24.40 13.55
C ILE A 358 13.72 24.23 13.16
N GLU A 359 14.53 23.62 14.04
CA GLU A 359 15.97 23.63 13.91
C GLU A 359 16.48 22.60 12.89
N THR A 360 15.88 21.42 12.85
CA THR A 360 16.38 20.34 12.00
C THR A 360 15.63 20.27 10.68
N ASP A 361 14.30 20.38 10.71
CA ASP A 361 13.48 20.13 9.52
C ASP A 361 13.22 21.43 8.74
N TYR A 362 12.56 22.43 9.35
CA TYR A 362 12.10 23.63 8.65
C TYR A 362 13.28 24.46 8.13
N ASN A 363 14.21 24.83 8.99
CA ASN A 363 15.33 25.68 8.60
C ASN A 363 16.34 24.98 7.69
N ARG A 364 16.64 23.70 7.94
CA ARG A 364 17.74 23.00 7.25
C ARG A 364 17.31 22.14 6.08
N GLN A 365 16.12 21.56 6.13
CA GLN A 365 15.76 20.51 5.17
C GLN A 365 14.50 20.83 4.35
N ARG A 366 13.54 21.57 4.94
CA ARG A 366 12.25 21.81 4.30
C ARG A 366 12.40 22.70 3.06
N ARG A 367 11.96 22.17 1.92
CA ARG A 367 12.00 22.91 0.64
C ARG A 367 10.88 23.94 0.55
N HIS A 368 11.26 25.18 0.22
CA HIS A 368 10.33 26.29 -0.01
C HIS A 368 10.18 26.58 -1.49
N SER A 369 8.96 26.61 -2.00
CA SER A 369 8.68 26.92 -3.41
C SER A 369 9.10 28.36 -3.77
N THR A 370 8.95 29.31 -2.84
CA THR A 370 9.37 30.70 -3.04
C THR A 370 10.88 30.88 -3.09
N LEU A 371 11.66 29.91 -2.60
CA LEU A 371 13.12 29.92 -2.60
C LEU A 371 13.71 28.99 -3.66
N GLY A 372 12.97 28.65 -4.71
CA GLY A 372 13.44 27.73 -5.73
C GLY A 372 13.56 26.28 -5.26
N HIS A 373 12.72 25.88 -4.31
CA HIS A 373 12.72 24.52 -3.73
C HIS A 373 14.01 24.11 -3.01
N ILE A 374 14.67 25.08 -2.35
CA ILE A 374 15.76 24.81 -1.40
C ILE A 374 15.32 25.19 0.02
N SER A 375 16.10 24.78 1.02
CA SER A 375 15.82 25.11 2.42
C SER A 375 16.22 26.56 2.75
N PRO A 376 15.65 27.18 3.80
CA PRO A 376 16.04 28.51 4.26
C PRO A 376 17.55 28.68 4.46
N GLN A 377 18.17 27.73 5.15
CA GLN A 377 19.63 27.76 5.39
C GLN A 377 20.45 27.63 4.10
N ALA A 378 20.06 26.71 3.20
CA ALA A 378 20.75 26.56 1.93
C ALA A 378 20.59 27.80 1.04
N TYR A 379 19.45 28.50 1.13
CA TYR A 379 19.24 29.76 0.41
C TYR A 379 20.19 30.85 0.89
N GLU A 380 20.33 31.08 2.19
CA GLU A 380 21.29 32.05 2.72
C GLU A 380 22.75 31.69 2.37
N ALA A 381 23.12 30.41 2.52
CA ALA A 381 24.48 29.97 2.19
C ALA A 381 24.85 30.21 0.72
N ARG A 382 23.91 30.03 -0.21
CA ARG A 382 24.12 30.28 -1.63
C ARG A 382 24.35 31.72 -2.00
N MET A 383 23.69 32.62 -1.26
CA MET A 383 23.73 34.05 -1.56
C MET A 383 24.85 34.76 -0.82
N SER A 384 25.52 34.08 0.13
CA SER A 384 26.67 34.56 0.86
C SER A 384 28.01 34.10 0.26
N ALA A 385 27.96 33.18 -0.73
CA ALA A 385 29.10 32.68 -1.50
C ALA A 385 29.24 33.46 -2.83
#